data_e7f5c7a75890e271592a8439be755fda
#
_entry.id   e7f5c7a75890e271592a8439be755fda
#
_cell.length_a   1.000
_cell.length_b   1.000
_cell.length_c   1.000
_cell.angle_alpha   90.00
_cell.angle_beta   90.00
_cell.angle_gamma   90.00
#
_symmetry.space_group_name_H-M   'P 1'
#
loop_
_entity.id
_entity.type
_entity.pdbx_description
1 polymer ?
#
loop_
_entity_poly.entity_id
_entity_poly.type
_entity_poly.pdbx_seq_one_letter_code
_entity_poly.pdbx_strand_id
1 'polypeptide(L)'
;PASGKSRALMFVALDKLNNQGAKKAIIIVPEKSIGSSFNSEPLSNYGFYWDWEIAPKWNLCNAPGEDGGKVNSVKAFLDSDDQILVCTHATFRFAVDRYGVPTFDNCLIAIDEFHHVSSNPDNKLGMHLGDFIARDKVHVVAMTGSYFRGDAEAVLSPEDESKFETVTYTYYEQLNGYEHLKTLNIGYYFYSSGDYTNEIREVLDPSEKTIIHIPNVNSRESQKDKYSEVEKIFSALGEWEGTDDDTGFQLIRTA
;
A
#
# COMPACT_ATOMS: atom_id res chain seq x y z
N PRO A 1 -0.03 9.29 -3.13
CA PRO A 1 0.34 9.28 -1.71
C PRO A 1 -0.32 10.46 -1.00
N ALA A 2 -0.64 10.29 0.30
CA ALA A 2 -1.21 11.35 1.16
C ALA A 2 -2.56 11.97 0.70
N SER A 3 -3.31 11.29 -0.15
CA SER A 3 -4.64 11.74 -0.64
C SER A 3 -5.80 11.38 0.31
N GLY A 4 -5.51 10.83 1.50
CA GLY A 4 -6.55 10.42 2.44
C GLY A 4 -7.22 9.07 2.14
N LYS A 5 -6.69 8.26 1.22
CA LYS A 5 -7.27 6.96 0.82
C LYS A 5 -7.61 6.05 2.01
N SER A 6 -6.71 5.90 2.97
CA SER A 6 -6.96 5.02 4.13
C SER A 6 -8.15 5.49 4.95
N ARG A 7 -8.31 6.81 5.19
CA ARG A 7 -9.48 7.38 5.87
C ARG A 7 -10.76 7.22 5.06
N ALA A 8 -10.70 7.41 3.75
CA ALA A 8 -11.84 7.16 2.87
C ALA A 8 -12.27 5.68 2.94
N LEU A 9 -11.31 4.76 2.97
CA LEU A 9 -11.58 3.33 3.11
C LEU A 9 -12.21 3.00 4.46
N MET A 10 -11.71 3.58 5.56
CA MET A 10 -12.31 3.45 6.88
C MET A 10 -13.76 3.94 6.89
N PHE A 11 -14.02 5.12 6.31
CA PHE A 11 -15.37 5.67 6.22
C PHE A 11 -16.33 4.74 5.44
N VAL A 12 -15.89 4.27 4.26
CA VAL A 12 -16.70 3.33 3.46
C VAL A 12 -16.95 2.03 4.22
N ALA A 13 -15.93 1.51 4.93
CA ALA A 13 -16.08 0.31 5.74
C ALA A 13 -17.09 0.49 6.87
N LEU A 14 -17.03 1.61 7.59
CA LEU A 14 -17.98 1.93 8.65
C LEU A 14 -19.41 2.11 8.11
N ASP A 15 -19.57 2.74 6.94
CA ASP A 15 -20.87 2.87 6.30
C ASP A 15 -21.46 1.50 5.90
N LYS A 16 -20.63 0.62 5.32
CA LYS A 16 -21.04 -0.74 4.99
C LYS A 16 -21.47 -1.55 6.23
N LEU A 17 -20.74 -1.41 7.33
CA LEU A 17 -21.07 -2.08 8.59
C LEU A 17 -22.35 -1.53 9.23
N ASN A 18 -22.52 -0.21 9.28
CA ASN A 18 -23.63 0.42 10.01
C ASN A 18 -24.93 0.53 9.19
N ASN A 19 -24.83 0.72 7.87
CA ASN A 19 -25.98 1.08 7.04
C ASN A 19 -26.30 0.05 5.94
N GLN A 20 -25.33 -0.79 5.54
CA GLN A 20 -25.50 -1.62 4.35
C GLN A 20 -25.41 -3.14 4.62
N GLY A 21 -25.50 -3.54 5.89
CA GLY A 21 -25.68 -4.92 6.31
C GLY A 21 -24.44 -5.81 6.23
N ALA A 22 -23.25 -5.25 5.96
CA ALA A 22 -22.01 -5.98 6.11
C ALA A 22 -21.82 -6.35 7.59
N LYS A 23 -21.48 -7.61 7.87
CA LYS A 23 -21.27 -8.06 9.25
C LYS A 23 -19.86 -7.78 9.75
N LYS A 24 -18.88 -7.82 8.85
CA LYS A 24 -17.46 -7.65 9.14
C LYS A 24 -16.78 -6.91 8.00
N ALA A 25 -15.74 -6.17 8.33
CA ALA A 25 -14.85 -5.50 7.38
C ALA A 25 -13.43 -6.06 7.48
N ILE A 26 -12.89 -6.52 6.37
CA ILE A 26 -11.53 -7.06 6.26
C ILE A 26 -10.74 -6.13 5.36
N ILE A 27 -9.80 -5.40 5.95
CA ILE A 27 -8.90 -4.50 5.24
C ILE A 27 -7.63 -5.28 4.89
N ILE A 28 -7.28 -5.27 3.61
CA ILE A 28 -6.22 -6.08 3.05
C ILE A 28 -5.17 -5.14 2.46
N VAL A 29 -3.97 -5.15 3.05
CA VAL A 29 -2.86 -4.29 2.67
C VAL A 29 -1.73 -5.10 2.02
N PRO A 30 -0.90 -4.51 1.12
CA PRO A 30 0.15 -5.26 0.45
C PRO A 30 1.24 -5.76 1.40
N GLU A 31 1.58 -4.96 2.43
CA GLU A 31 2.65 -5.26 3.37
C GLU A 31 2.34 -4.80 4.80
N LYS A 32 3.10 -5.36 5.77
CA LYS A 32 2.87 -5.12 7.21
C LYS A 32 3.03 -3.64 7.61
N SER A 33 3.97 -2.92 7.00
CA SER A 33 4.26 -1.51 7.27
C SER A 33 3.03 -0.60 7.08
N ILE A 34 2.17 -0.92 6.12
CA ILE A 34 0.95 -0.15 5.82
C ILE A 34 -0.16 -0.41 6.84
N GLY A 35 -0.13 -1.55 7.53
CA GLY A 35 -1.16 -1.91 8.51
C GLY A 35 -1.32 -0.91 9.65
N SER A 36 -0.27 -0.17 10.00
CA SER A 36 -0.34 0.88 11.03
C SER A 36 -1.24 2.06 10.64
N SER A 37 -1.45 2.30 9.34
CA SER A 37 -2.37 3.32 8.84
C SER A 37 -3.84 3.02 9.16
N PHE A 38 -4.13 1.80 9.63
CA PHE A 38 -5.47 1.34 9.99
C PHE A 38 -5.62 1.03 11.49
N ASN A 39 -4.75 1.59 12.32
CA ASN A 39 -4.96 1.59 13.77
C ASN A 39 -6.17 2.45 14.13
N SER A 40 -6.70 2.28 15.36
CA SER A 40 -7.84 3.06 15.84
C SER A 40 -7.60 4.56 15.68
N GLU A 41 -8.59 5.26 15.13
CA GLU A 41 -8.52 6.69 14.84
C GLU A 41 -9.88 7.35 15.19
N PRO A 42 -9.87 8.47 15.96
CA PRO A 42 -11.07 9.21 16.31
C PRO A 42 -11.53 10.06 15.11
N LEU A 43 -12.14 9.43 14.14
CA LEU A 43 -12.58 10.07 12.89
C LEU A 43 -13.66 11.13 13.13
N SER A 44 -14.44 11.01 14.21
CA SER A 44 -15.44 12.02 14.60
C SER A 44 -14.85 13.40 14.82
N ASN A 45 -13.58 13.49 15.24
CA ASN A 45 -12.84 14.75 15.36
C ASN A 45 -12.64 15.48 14.01
N TYR A 46 -12.82 14.77 12.91
CA TYR A 46 -12.67 15.26 11.54
C TYR A 46 -14.01 15.37 10.79
N GLY A 47 -15.13 15.27 11.52
CA GLY A 47 -16.48 15.41 10.95
C GLY A 47 -17.09 14.13 10.40
N PHE A 48 -16.52 12.96 10.68
CA PHE A 48 -17.13 11.68 10.35
C PHE A 48 -18.18 11.29 11.40
N TYR A 49 -19.14 10.44 11.03
CA TYR A 49 -20.23 10.01 11.94
C TYR A 49 -19.79 8.98 12.97
N TRP A 50 -18.73 8.21 12.69
CA TRP A 50 -18.24 7.13 13.53
C TRP A 50 -16.74 7.16 13.65
N ASP A 51 -16.22 6.66 14.76
CA ASP A 51 -14.79 6.45 14.96
C ASP A 51 -14.38 5.09 14.39
N TRP A 52 -13.14 5.01 13.95
CA TRP A 52 -12.54 3.76 13.54
C TRP A 52 -11.88 3.09 14.74
N GLU A 53 -12.50 2.00 15.21
CA GLU A 53 -12.03 1.27 16.37
C GLU A 53 -11.70 -0.17 16.01
N ILE A 54 -10.42 -0.55 16.15
CA ILE A 54 -9.93 -1.89 15.92
C ILE A 54 -9.26 -2.43 17.19
N ALA A 55 -9.67 -3.61 17.64
CA ALA A 55 -8.94 -4.29 18.71
C ALA A 55 -7.51 -4.64 18.24
N PRO A 56 -6.46 -4.33 19.02
CA PRO A 56 -5.06 -4.51 18.58
C PRO A 56 -4.75 -5.94 18.09
N LYS A 57 -5.38 -6.96 18.66
CA LYS A 57 -5.24 -8.37 18.24
C LYS A 57 -5.71 -8.63 16.81
N TRP A 58 -6.58 -7.77 16.24
CA TRP A 58 -7.12 -7.90 14.89
C TRP A 58 -6.41 -7.05 13.83
N ASN A 59 -5.45 -6.22 14.24
CA ASN A 59 -4.48 -5.70 13.29
C ASN A 59 -3.32 -6.71 13.14
N LEU A 60 -3.50 -7.71 12.28
CA LEU A 60 -2.54 -8.80 12.11
C LEU A 60 -1.21 -8.34 11.50
N CYS A 61 -1.13 -7.13 10.99
CA CYS A 61 0.13 -6.55 10.53
C CYS A 61 1.05 -6.21 11.69
N ASN A 62 0.48 -5.73 12.81
CA ASN A 62 1.20 -5.28 14.00
C ASN A 62 1.17 -6.32 15.14
N ALA A 63 0.23 -7.28 15.09
CA ALA A 63 0.12 -8.30 16.11
C ALA A 63 1.34 -9.24 16.13
N PRO A 64 1.85 -9.62 17.30
CA PRO A 64 2.93 -10.59 17.42
C PRO A 64 2.48 -11.97 16.89
N GLY A 65 3.44 -12.76 16.44
CA GLY A 65 3.23 -14.12 15.97
C GLY A 65 3.72 -14.38 14.54
N GLU A 66 3.92 -15.64 14.23
CA GLU A 66 4.34 -16.10 12.91
C GLU A 66 3.18 -16.05 11.89
N ASP A 67 3.51 -15.94 10.62
CA ASP A 67 2.52 -15.77 9.54
C ASP A 67 1.53 -16.96 9.44
N GLY A 68 1.95 -18.18 9.77
CA GLY A 68 1.07 -19.35 9.84
C GLY A 68 -0.02 -19.24 10.91
N GLY A 69 0.30 -18.61 12.06
CA GLY A 69 -0.67 -18.30 13.12
C GLY A 69 -1.70 -17.27 12.70
N LYS A 70 -1.31 -16.29 11.88
CA LYS A 70 -2.18 -15.19 11.39
C LYS A 70 -3.34 -15.71 10.53
N VAL A 71 -3.13 -16.76 9.74
CA VAL A 71 -4.21 -17.39 8.97
C VAL A 71 -5.29 -17.96 9.90
N ASN A 72 -4.90 -18.59 11.02
CA ASN A 72 -5.86 -19.05 12.02
C ASN A 72 -6.57 -17.89 12.72
N SER A 73 -5.87 -16.76 12.93
CA SER A 73 -6.47 -15.54 13.50
C SER A 73 -7.57 -14.95 12.61
N VAL A 74 -7.46 -15.08 11.28
CA VAL A 74 -8.56 -14.69 10.37
C VAL A 74 -9.82 -15.50 10.68
N LYS A 75 -9.70 -16.81 10.87
CA LYS A 75 -10.87 -17.65 11.21
C LYS A 75 -11.44 -17.29 12.59
N ALA A 76 -10.56 -17.12 13.59
CA ALA A 76 -10.97 -16.70 14.92
C ALA A 76 -11.69 -15.35 14.92
N PHE A 77 -11.24 -14.41 14.07
CA PHE A 77 -11.94 -13.15 13.86
C PHE A 77 -13.33 -13.35 13.25
N LEU A 78 -13.44 -14.16 12.21
CA LEU A 78 -14.73 -14.44 11.56
C LEU A 78 -15.75 -15.05 12.54
N ASP A 79 -15.28 -15.81 13.52
CA ASP A 79 -16.11 -16.44 14.55
C ASP A 79 -16.35 -15.53 15.78
N SER A 80 -15.69 -14.37 15.89
CA SER A 80 -15.83 -13.42 17.01
C SER A 80 -16.97 -12.42 16.77
N ASP A 81 -17.27 -11.59 17.78
CA ASP A 81 -18.21 -10.47 17.66
C ASP A 81 -17.53 -9.19 17.13
N ASP A 82 -16.20 -9.15 17.06
CA ASP A 82 -15.45 -8.00 16.55
C ASP A 82 -15.69 -7.80 15.04
N GLN A 83 -15.74 -6.56 14.58
CA GLN A 83 -16.21 -6.23 13.23
C GLN A 83 -15.10 -5.87 12.24
N ILE A 84 -13.89 -5.54 12.70
CA ILE A 84 -12.81 -5.01 11.85
C ILE A 84 -11.56 -5.86 12.00
N LEU A 85 -11.01 -6.29 10.85
CA LEU A 85 -9.73 -6.99 10.74
C LEU A 85 -8.83 -6.27 9.73
N VAL A 86 -7.55 -6.17 10.05
CA VAL A 86 -6.51 -5.74 9.09
C VAL A 86 -5.49 -6.86 8.91
N CYS A 87 -5.21 -7.23 7.67
CA CYS A 87 -4.21 -8.25 7.35
C CYS A 87 -3.51 -7.97 6.01
N THR A 88 -2.42 -8.69 5.73
CA THR A 88 -1.73 -8.57 4.45
C THR A 88 -2.43 -9.34 3.33
N HIS A 89 -2.18 -8.96 2.05
CA HIS A 89 -2.60 -9.71 0.86
C HIS A 89 -2.25 -11.20 0.97
N ALA A 90 -1.04 -11.51 1.46
CA ALA A 90 -0.59 -12.89 1.64
C ALA A 90 -1.43 -13.64 2.70
N THR A 91 -1.64 -13.02 3.87
CA THR A 91 -2.45 -13.64 4.94
C THR A 91 -3.87 -13.91 4.48
N PHE A 92 -4.51 -12.95 3.82
CA PHE A 92 -5.86 -13.10 3.29
C PHE A 92 -5.94 -14.22 2.26
N ARG A 93 -5.04 -14.23 1.28
CA ARG A 93 -4.96 -15.28 0.26
C ARG A 93 -4.89 -16.68 0.89
N PHE A 94 -3.99 -16.89 1.83
CA PHE A 94 -3.87 -18.18 2.52
C PHE A 94 -5.10 -18.52 3.35
N ALA A 95 -5.79 -17.54 3.92
CA ALA A 95 -7.04 -17.77 4.64
C ALA A 95 -8.15 -18.22 3.68
N VAL A 96 -8.27 -17.62 2.50
CA VAL A 96 -9.23 -18.05 1.48
C VAL A 96 -8.90 -19.44 0.94
N ASP A 97 -7.61 -19.71 0.64
CA ASP A 97 -7.15 -21.06 0.22
C ASP A 97 -7.56 -22.13 1.26
N ARG A 98 -7.47 -21.80 2.54
CA ARG A 98 -7.70 -22.78 3.62
C ARG A 98 -9.16 -22.94 4.00
N TYR A 99 -9.92 -21.85 4.05
CA TYR A 99 -11.29 -21.85 4.59
C TYR A 99 -12.37 -21.74 3.53
N GLY A 100 -12.00 -21.41 2.30
CA GLY A 100 -12.89 -21.26 1.16
C GLY A 100 -13.64 -19.91 1.14
N VAL A 101 -13.99 -19.49 -0.06
CA VAL A 101 -14.71 -18.23 -0.34
C VAL A 101 -16.01 -18.08 0.46
N PRO A 102 -16.87 -19.13 0.63
CA PRO A 102 -18.14 -18.99 1.34
C PRO A 102 -18.00 -18.57 2.81
N THR A 103 -16.84 -18.79 3.44
CA THR A 103 -16.59 -18.41 4.84
C THR A 103 -16.63 -16.90 5.05
N PHE A 104 -16.45 -16.13 3.98
CA PHE A 104 -16.40 -14.67 3.98
C PHE A 104 -17.73 -14.02 3.55
N ASP A 105 -18.82 -14.78 3.39
CA ASP A 105 -20.11 -14.25 3.01
C ASP A 105 -20.58 -13.15 4.00
N ASN A 106 -21.18 -12.11 3.46
CA ASN A 106 -21.63 -10.91 4.19
C ASN A 106 -20.48 -10.06 4.78
N CYS A 107 -19.25 -10.26 4.34
CA CYS A 107 -18.13 -9.39 4.68
C CYS A 107 -17.98 -8.26 3.66
N LEU A 108 -17.37 -7.16 4.09
CA LEU A 108 -16.67 -6.23 3.22
C LEU A 108 -15.24 -6.71 3.04
N ILE A 109 -14.81 -6.87 1.82
CA ILE A 109 -13.43 -7.14 1.41
C ILE A 109 -12.87 -5.85 0.83
N ALA A 110 -12.00 -5.17 1.58
CA ALA A 110 -11.43 -3.89 1.21
C ALA A 110 -9.94 -4.04 0.91
N ILE A 111 -9.54 -3.81 -0.33
CA ILE A 111 -8.17 -4.06 -0.82
C ILE A 111 -7.48 -2.73 -1.06
N ASP A 112 -6.43 -2.44 -0.29
CA ASP A 112 -5.55 -1.31 -0.52
C ASP A 112 -4.42 -1.69 -1.48
N GLU A 113 -3.95 -0.69 -2.25
CA GLU A 113 -2.97 -0.84 -3.33
C GLU A 113 -3.35 -1.96 -4.31
N PHE A 114 -4.57 -1.85 -4.82
CA PHE A 114 -5.24 -2.85 -5.65
C PHE A 114 -4.47 -3.20 -6.93
N HIS A 115 -3.59 -2.33 -7.41
CA HIS A 115 -2.73 -2.61 -8.57
C HIS A 115 -1.77 -3.79 -8.37
N HIS A 116 -1.58 -4.27 -7.14
CA HIS A 116 -0.86 -5.53 -6.88
C HIS A 116 -1.67 -6.78 -7.18
N VAL A 117 -2.98 -6.65 -7.39
CA VAL A 117 -3.85 -7.73 -7.86
C VAL A 117 -3.77 -7.80 -9.38
N SER A 118 -3.92 -8.96 -9.97
CA SER A 118 -3.91 -9.18 -11.42
C SER A 118 -4.96 -10.20 -11.81
N SER A 119 -5.57 -10.02 -12.96
CA SER A 119 -6.46 -11.01 -13.58
C SER A 119 -5.71 -12.23 -14.13
N ASN A 120 -4.37 -12.23 -14.12
CA ASN A 120 -3.57 -13.37 -14.53
C ASN A 120 -3.92 -14.60 -13.66
N PRO A 121 -4.19 -15.79 -14.26
CA PRO A 121 -4.50 -17.01 -13.53
C PRO A 121 -3.44 -17.45 -12.51
N ASP A 122 -2.19 -17.00 -12.68
CA ASP A 122 -1.12 -17.27 -11.71
C ASP A 122 -1.20 -16.38 -10.46
N ASN A 123 -1.99 -15.30 -10.50
CA ASN A 123 -2.25 -14.43 -9.35
C ASN A 123 -3.41 -14.97 -8.52
N LYS A 124 -3.11 -15.74 -7.50
CA LYS A 124 -4.12 -16.36 -6.63
C LYS A 124 -5.08 -15.37 -5.96
N LEU A 125 -4.63 -14.17 -5.61
CA LEU A 125 -5.51 -13.17 -5.02
C LEU A 125 -6.52 -12.65 -6.05
N GLY A 126 -6.09 -12.47 -7.30
CA GLY A 126 -6.98 -12.13 -8.43
C GLY A 126 -8.02 -13.21 -8.69
N MET A 127 -7.61 -14.49 -8.69
CA MET A 127 -8.54 -15.62 -8.81
C MET A 127 -9.60 -15.61 -7.71
N HIS A 128 -9.19 -15.49 -6.45
CA HIS A 128 -10.13 -15.43 -5.33
C HIS A 128 -11.08 -14.24 -5.43
N LEU A 129 -10.60 -13.10 -5.92
CA LEU A 129 -11.44 -11.94 -6.14
C LEU A 129 -12.52 -12.23 -7.21
N GLY A 130 -12.14 -12.86 -8.31
CA GLY A 130 -13.10 -13.33 -9.32
C GLY A 130 -14.17 -14.26 -8.73
N ASP A 131 -13.76 -15.20 -7.87
CA ASP A 131 -14.69 -16.10 -7.16
C ASP A 131 -15.63 -15.33 -6.21
N PHE A 132 -15.14 -14.32 -5.49
CA PHE A 132 -15.98 -13.45 -4.65
C PHE A 132 -16.99 -12.65 -5.49
N ILE A 133 -16.54 -12.07 -6.61
CA ILE A 133 -17.40 -11.31 -7.53
C ILE A 133 -18.45 -12.20 -8.15
N ALA A 134 -18.08 -13.39 -8.61
CA ALA A 134 -19.02 -14.35 -9.22
C ALA A 134 -20.07 -14.85 -8.21
N ARG A 135 -19.67 -15.00 -6.94
CA ARG A 135 -20.56 -15.45 -5.87
C ARG A 135 -21.55 -14.38 -5.40
N ASP A 136 -21.24 -13.11 -5.54
CA ASP A 136 -22.09 -11.96 -5.18
C ASP A 136 -22.65 -12.02 -3.74
N LYS A 137 -21.80 -12.35 -2.76
CA LYS A 137 -22.17 -12.45 -1.33
C LYS A 137 -21.29 -11.59 -0.43
N VAL A 138 -20.44 -10.77 -1.01
CA VAL A 138 -19.53 -9.83 -0.33
C VAL A 138 -19.64 -8.45 -0.95
N HIS A 139 -19.31 -7.42 -0.16
CA HIS A 139 -19.00 -6.13 -0.73
C HIS A 139 -17.50 -6.09 -1.03
N VAL A 140 -17.11 -5.57 -2.18
CA VAL A 140 -15.70 -5.37 -2.53
C VAL A 140 -15.43 -3.88 -2.72
N VAL A 141 -14.39 -3.38 -2.05
CA VAL A 141 -13.86 -2.04 -2.26
C VAL A 141 -12.39 -2.17 -2.61
N ALA A 142 -12.01 -1.62 -3.75
CA ALA A 142 -10.65 -1.64 -4.25
C ALA A 142 -10.11 -0.21 -4.35
N MET A 143 -8.97 0.06 -3.72
CA MET A 143 -8.33 1.37 -3.74
C MET A 143 -6.90 1.26 -4.26
N THR A 144 -6.52 2.23 -5.08
CA THR A 144 -5.15 2.30 -5.58
C THR A 144 -4.75 3.75 -5.89
N GLY A 145 -3.47 4.05 -5.76
CA GLY A 145 -2.88 5.30 -6.22
C GLY A 145 -2.60 5.31 -7.72
N SER A 146 -2.55 4.14 -8.35
CA SER A 146 -2.36 3.96 -9.79
C SER A 146 -3.08 2.70 -10.23
N TYR A 147 -4.03 2.84 -11.14
CA TYR A 147 -4.72 1.68 -11.72
C TYR A 147 -3.88 0.96 -12.79
N PHE A 148 -2.87 1.66 -13.32
CA PHE A 148 -1.95 1.08 -14.29
C PHE A 148 -0.79 0.39 -13.60
N ARG A 149 -0.58 -0.88 -13.91
CA ARG A 149 0.50 -1.70 -13.37
C ARG A 149 1.85 -1.42 -14.04
N GLY A 150 1.85 -0.87 -15.25
CA GLY A 150 3.05 -0.71 -16.06
C GLY A 150 3.48 -1.96 -16.84
N ASP A 151 2.76 -3.08 -16.64
CA ASP A 151 2.81 -4.28 -17.48
C ASP A 151 1.55 -4.37 -18.35
N ALA A 152 1.51 -5.30 -19.29
CA ALA A 152 0.38 -5.50 -20.19
C ALA A 152 -0.79 -6.27 -19.56
N GLU A 153 -0.74 -6.54 -18.24
CA GLU A 153 -1.76 -7.32 -17.56
C GLU A 153 -2.85 -6.44 -16.97
N ALA A 154 -4.09 -6.78 -17.21
CA ALA A 154 -5.23 -6.14 -16.59
C ALA A 154 -5.33 -6.49 -15.10
N VAL A 155 -5.78 -5.55 -14.28
CA VAL A 155 -6.03 -5.79 -12.84
C VAL A 155 -7.28 -6.65 -12.66
N LEU A 156 -8.34 -6.37 -13.41
CA LEU A 156 -9.57 -7.15 -13.48
C LEU A 156 -9.86 -7.55 -14.93
N SER A 157 -10.66 -8.61 -15.10
CA SER A 157 -11.27 -8.87 -16.39
C SER A 157 -12.25 -7.76 -16.74
N PRO A 158 -12.50 -7.44 -18.04
CA PRO A 158 -13.49 -6.43 -18.42
C PRO A 158 -14.91 -6.75 -17.90
N GLU A 159 -15.25 -8.03 -17.77
CA GLU A 159 -16.52 -8.47 -17.19
C GLU A 159 -16.63 -8.13 -15.72
N ASP A 160 -15.59 -8.41 -14.94
CA ASP A 160 -15.58 -8.11 -13.52
C ASP A 160 -15.48 -6.60 -13.26
N GLU A 161 -14.70 -5.88 -14.05
CA GLU A 161 -14.58 -4.43 -13.97
C GLU A 161 -15.93 -3.73 -14.18
N SER A 162 -16.75 -4.25 -15.09
CA SER A 162 -18.08 -3.70 -15.37
C SER A 162 -19.06 -3.76 -14.19
N LYS A 163 -18.76 -4.57 -13.17
CA LYS A 163 -19.55 -4.69 -11.92
C LYS A 163 -19.18 -3.66 -10.85
N PHE A 164 -18.13 -2.88 -11.10
CA PHE A 164 -17.67 -1.85 -10.16
C PHE A 164 -18.12 -0.46 -10.58
N GLU A 165 -18.52 0.33 -9.59
CA GLU A 165 -18.58 1.77 -9.74
C GLU A 165 -17.20 2.36 -9.49
N THR A 166 -16.70 3.16 -10.43
CA THR A 166 -15.37 3.75 -10.35
C THR A 166 -15.44 5.21 -9.95
N VAL A 167 -14.72 5.56 -8.88
CA VAL A 167 -14.51 6.94 -8.46
C VAL A 167 -13.04 7.29 -8.66
N THR A 168 -12.78 8.30 -9.47
CA THR A 168 -11.43 8.76 -9.76
C THR A 168 -11.19 10.14 -9.16
N TYR A 169 -10.10 10.29 -8.41
CA TYR A 169 -9.58 11.56 -7.93
C TYR A 169 -8.20 11.75 -8.52
N THR A 170 -8.11 12.60 -9.52
CA THR A 170 -6.89 12.78 -10.29
C THR A 170 -5.82 13.54 -9.51
N TYR A 171 -4.56 13.36 -9.91
CA TYR A 171 -3.44 14.11 -9.34
C TYR A 171 -3.60 15.63 -9.55
N TYR A 172 -4.19 16.05 -10.67
CA TYR A 172 -4.49 17.46 -10.93
C TYR A 172 -5.54 18.03 -9.97
N GLU A 173 -6.59 17.28 -9.67
CA GLU A 173 -7.60 17.66 -8.68
C GLU A 173 -6.97 17.76 -7.29
N GLN A 174 -6.10 16.82 -6.95
CA GLN A 174 -5.36 16.87 -5.71
C GLN A 174 -4.47 18.10 -5.60
N LEU A 175 -3.68 18.40 -6.64
CA LEU A 175 -2.81 19.59 -6.66
C LEU A 175 -3.58 20.90 -6.57
N ASN A 176 -4.69 21.00 -7.29
CA ASN A 176 -5.51 22.21 -7.32
C ASN A 176 -6.33 22.42 -6.03
N GLY A 177 -6.64 21.36 -5.32
CA GLY A 177 -7.40 21.40 -4.06
C GLY A 177 -6.55 21.58 -2.80
N TYR A 178 -5.22 21.55 -2.92
CA TYR A 178 -4.31 21.60 -1.76
C TYR A 178 -3.79 23.02 -1.53
N GLU A 179 -4.37 23.74 -0.58
CA GLU A 179 -3.90 25.08 -0.18
C GLU A 179 -2.51 25.10 0.45
N HIS A 180 -2.02 23.95 0.91
CA HIS A 180 -0.76 23.79 1.65
C HIS A 180 0.31 23.02 0.90
N LEU A 181 0.10 22.70 -0.38
CA LEU A 181 1.12 22.03 -1.17
C LEU A 181 2.25 23.01 -1.51
N LYS A 182 3.47 22.65 -1.15
CA LYS A 182 4.65 23.38 -1.61
C LYS A 182 4.80 23.22 -3.13
N THR A 183 5.50 24.14 -3.75
CA THR A 183 5.80 24.07 -5.19
C THR A 183 6.48 22.74 -5.52
N LEU A 184 5.96 22.04 -6.54
CA LEU A 184 6.58 20.84 -7.10
C LEU A 184 7.31 21.23 -8.38
N ASN A 185 8.64 21.04 -8.38
CA ASN A 185 9.46 21.17 -9.58
C ASN A 185 9.88 19.78 -10.04
N ILE A 186 9.72 19.48 -11.32
CA ILE A 186 10.14 18.19 -11.90
C ILE A 186 11.22 18.48 -12.92
N GLY A 187 12.45 17.99 -12.65
CA GLY A 187 13.58 18.03 -13.58
C GLY A 187 13.82 16.66 -14.20
N TYR A 188 14.18 16.63 -15.46
CA TYR A 188 14.62 15.42 -16.16
C TYR A 188 16.07 15.57 -16.58
N TYR A 189 16.90 14.61 -16.19
CA TYR A 189 18.30 14.56 -16.58
C TYR A 189 18.54 13.33 -17.44
N PHE A 190 19.24 13.54 -18.55
CA PHE A 190 19.63 12.49 -19.49
C PHE A 190 21.13 12.26 -19.36
N TYR A 191 21.54 11.06 -19.10
CA TYR A 191 22.96 10.66 -19.05
C TYR A 191 23.27 9.67 -20.19
N SER A 192 24.48 9.78 -20.74
CA SER A 192 24.86 9.04 -21.93
C SER A 192 25.73 7.81 -21.66
N SER A 193 26.22 7.68 -20.44
CA SER A 193 27.09 6.59 -20.04
C SER A 193 26.34 5.62 -19.17
N GLY A 194 26.19 4.46 -19.16
CA GLY A 194 25.45 3.54 -18.31
C GLY A 194 25.73 3.65 -16.79
N ASP A 195 26.41 4.68 -16.34
CA ASP A 195 26.76 4.93 -14.94
C ASP A 195 26.20 6.28 -14.46
N TYR A 196 24.97 6.25 -13.99
CA TYR A 196 24.28 7.44 -13.45
C TYR A 196 24.91 7.95 -12.14
N THR A 197 25.66 7.10 -11.43
CA THR A 197 26.22 7.46 -10.12
C THR A 197 27.29 8.54 -10.21
N ASN A 198 27.98 8.65 -11.35
CA ASN A 198 28.95 9.70 -11.58
C ASN A 198 28.30 11.07 -11.89
N GLU A 199 27.12 11.03 -12.50
CA GLU A 199 26.39 12.24 -12.92
C GLU A 199 25.52 12.83 -11.80
N ILE A 200 25.31 12.08 -10.71
CA ILE A 200 24.36 12.45 -9.65
C ILE A 200 24.79 13.74 -8.92
N ARG A 201 26.09 14.01 -8.86
CA ARG A 201 26.66 15.22 -8.25
C ARG A 201 26.22 16.51 -8.93
N GLU A 202 26.00 16.48 -10.24
CA GLU A 202 25.56 17.66 -11.01
C GLU A 202 24.09 17.99 -10.78
N VAL A 203 23.33 17.03 -10.27
CA VAL A 203 21.87 17.11 -10.13
C VAL A 203 21.44 17.42 -8.70
N LEU A 204 22.23 16.98 -7.72
CA LEU A 204 21.85 17.04 -6.30
C LEU A 204 22.52 18.23 -5.59
N ASP A 205 21.72 18.94 -4.79
CA ASP A 205 22.22 19.85 -3.79
C ASP A 205 22.29 19.12 -2.44
N PRO A 206 23.48 18.78 -1.93
CA PRO A 206 23.61 18.05 -0.69
C PRO A 206 23.26 18.88 0.55
N SER A 207 23.06 20.19 0.43
CA SER A 207 22.57 21.04 1.50
C SER A 207 21.07 20.90 1.74
N GLU A 208 20.34 20.29 0.79
CA GLU A 208 18.89 20.07 0.90
C GLU A 208 18.57 18.64 1.37
N LYS A 209 17.39 18.49 2.01
CA LYS A 209 16.87 17.17 2.39
C LYS A 209 16.53 16.38 1.12
N THR A 210 17.31 15.35 0.86
CA THR A 210 17.21 14.56 -0.37
C THR A 210 16.88 13.10 -0.07
N ILE A 211 16.00 12.52 -0.87
CA ILE A 211 15.75 11.07 -0.91
C ILE A 211 16.21 10.56 -2.28
N ILE A 212 17.17 9.66 -2.28
CA ILE A 212 17.69 9.04 -3.49
C ILE A 212 17.09 7.64 -3.61
N HIS A 213 16.30 7.43 -4.66
CA HIS A 213 15.81 6.11 -5.01
C HIS A 213 16.72 5.48 -6.06
N ILE A 214 17.42 4.43 -5.68
CA ILE A 214 18.30 3.68 -6.58
C ILE A 214 17.55 2.54 -7.28
N PRO A 215 17.89 2.21 -8.55
CA PRO A 215 17.22 1.14 -9.30
C PRO A 215 17.29 -0.22 -8.60
N ASN A 216 16.25 -1.04 -8.74
CA ASN A 216 16.25 -2.42 -8.23
C ASN A 216 17.38 -3.23 -8.90
N VAL A 217 17.96 -4.22 -8.17
CA VAL A 217 19.05 -5.09 -8.68
C VAL A 217 18.72 -5.80 -10.00
N ASN A 218 17.44 -6.04 -10.25
CA ASN A 218 16.95 -6.68 -11.48
C ASN A 218 16.68 -5.68 -12.61
N SER A 219 16.71 -4.38 -12.31
CA SER A 219 16.55 -3.34 -13.32
C SER A 219 17.76 -3.34 -14.29
N ARG A 220 17.49 -2.90 -15.52
CA ARG A 220 18.52 -2.78 -16.55
C ARG A 220 19.55 -1.69 -16.20
N GLU A 221 19.13 -0.67 -15.49
CA GLU A 221 19.92 0.50 -15.08
C GLU A 221 20.78 0.22 -13.84
N SER A 222 20.53 -0.88 -13.13
CA SER A 222 21.27 -1.25 -11.92
C SER A 222 22.68 -1.76 -12.26
N GLN A 223 23.66 -1.34 -11.48
CA GLN A 223 25.02 -1.89 -11.53
C GLN A 223 25.14 -3.29 -10.91
N LYS A 224 24.03 -3.89 -10.45
CA LYS A 224 23.92 -5.22 -9.82
C LYS A 224 24.54 -5.34 -8.42
N ASP A 225 25.50 -4.52 -8.06
CA ASP A 225 26.10 -4.43 -6.74
C ASP A 225 25.59 -3.18 -6.02
N LYS A 226 24.59 -3.35 -5.16
CA LYS A 226 23.95 -2.24 -4.44
C LYS A 226 24.87 -1.55 -3.44
N TYR A 227 25.78 -2.28 -2.84
CA TYR A 227 26.72 -1.71 -1.89
C TYR A 227 27.67 -0.74 -2.61
N SER A 228 28.30 -1.19 -3.67
CA SER A 228 29.17 -0.32 -4.49
C SER A 228 28.42 0.84 -5.14
N GLU A 229 27.16 0.66 -5.51
CA GLU A 229 26.32 1.70 -6.09
C GLU A 229 26.03 2.81 -5.06
N VAL A 230 25.66 2.44 -3.83
CA VAL A 230 25.47 3.38 -2.72
C VAL A 230 26.77 4.08 -2.34
N GLU A 231 27.86 3.34 -2.24
CA GLU A 231 29.18 3.90 -1.90
C GLU A 231 29.66 4.95 -2.93
N LYS A 232 29.46 4.69 -4.23
CA LYS A 232 29.76 5.67 -5.28
C LYS A 232 28.91 6.93 -5.17
N ILE A 233 27.62 6.80 -4.87
CA ILE A 233 26.73 7.94 -4.67
C ILE A 233 27.22 8.78 -3.49
N PHE A 234 27.52 8.15 -2.35
CA PHE A 234 28.05 8.87 -1.19
C PHE A 234 29.38 9.56 -1.49
N SER A 235 30.30 8.89 -2.17
CA SER A 235 31.58 9.48 -2.54
C SER A 235 31.44 10.65 -3.53
N ALA A 236 30.41 10.63 -4.39
CA ALA A 236 30.09 11.72 -5.29
C ALA A 236 29.50 12.95 -4.57
N LEU A 237 28.76 12.73 -3.48
CA LEU A 237 28.12 13.79 -2.71
C LEU A 237 29.01 14.40 -1.62
N GLY A 238 30.02 13.68 -1.14
CA GLY A 238 30.91 14.15 -0.08
C GLY A 238 31.58 13.01 0.65
N GLU A 239 32.12 13.31 1.84
CA GLU A 239 32.73 12.32 2.72
C GLU A 239 31.74 11.87 3.80
N TRP A 240 31.76 10.57 4.10
CA TRP A 240 30.98 10.03 5.21
C TRP A 240 31.52 10.52 6.55
N GLU A 241 30.66 11.13 7.36
CA GLU A 241 31.05 11.74 8.63
C GLU A 241 30.63 10.87 9.85
N GLY A 242 29.72 9.97 9.69
CA GLY A 242 29.24 9.10 10.76
C GLY A 242 27.75 8.78 10.67
N THR A 243 27.23 8.28 11.79
CA THR A 243 25.79 8.04 11.95
C THR A 243 25.29 8.92 13.08
N ASP A 244 24.20 9.60 12.88
CA ASP A 244 23.51 10.34 13.94
C ASP A 244 22.94 9.35 14.96
N ASP A 245 23.38 9.46 16.21
CA ASP A 245 23.04 8.51 17.28
C ASP A 245 21.56 8.56 17.68
N ASP A 246 20.89 9.71 17.47
CA ASP A 246 19.48 9.88 17.84
C ASP A 246 18.53 9.39 16.75
N THR A 247 18.89 9.56 15.49
CA THR A 247 18.01 9.27 14.34
C THR A 247 18.42 8.03 13.56
N GLY A 248 19.67 7.56 13.70
CA GLY A 248 20.24 6.47 12.92
C GLY A 248 20.53 6.84 11.47
N PHE A 249 20.38 8.11 11.07
CA PHE A 249 20.72 8.56 9.73
C PHE A 249 22.22 8.69 9.51
N GLN A 250 22.69 8.36 8.31
CA GLN A 250 24.06 8.56 7.91
C GLN A 250 24.30 10.04 7.60
N LEU A 251 25.37 10.58 8.17
CA LEU A 251 25.81 11.95 7.96
C LEU A 251 26.88 11.99 6.88
N ILE A 252 26.72 12.89 5.92
CA ILE A 252 27.68 13.13 4.86
C ILE A 252 28.18 14.56 4.98
N ARG A 253 29.49 14.72 5.07
CA ARG A 253 30.13 16.02 4.93
C ARG A 253 30.21 16.38 3.46
N THR A 254 29.53 17.44 3.09
CA THR A 254 29.62 17.99 1.72
C THR A 254 30.95 18.71 1.51
N ALA A 255 31.56 18.50 0.36
CA ALA A 255 32.84 19.13 -0.02
C ALA A 255 32.65 20.60 -0.42
#